data_3e550b7146e4943df1a7f3ecb9630929
#
_entry.id   3e550b7146e4943df1a7f3ecb9630929
#
_cell.length_a   1.000
_cell.length_b   1.000
_cell.length_c   1.000
_cell.angle_alpha   90.00
_cell.angle_beta   90.00
_cell.angle_gamma   90.00
#
_symmetry.space_group_name_H-M   'P 1'
#
loop_
_entity.id
_entity.type
_entity.pdbx_description
1 polymer ?
#
loop_
_entity_poly.entity_id
_entity_poly.type
_entity_poly.pdbx_seq_one_letter_code
_entity_poly.pdbx_strand_id
1 'polypeptide(L)'
;MRNLKHKLSILAMTALFASMQVSYAVIDTGLGAGNGGAVINNTSGGYVGITGAGTGNVNLNFNGNSHVNWNTLNVNKGESLNFNAVGGASGLTILNTVNNGMSNIYGRITSNNGIGQLIISNPNGMLFDGASFTTAGDLMLTTKDLSGVRAEDLSNLDVKNAQFKNLYDANGKLISIKIDNSSNFTVGGDYSIVAAGINAANSAITAKTVKLVTANGQDFLALGSTAPTKSQTVARLSAMNINGDVYITNGVG
;
A
#
# COMPACT_ATOMS: atom_id res chain seq x y z
N MET A 1 -23.16 -9.66 56.88
CA MET A 1 -23.67 -8.78 55.83
C MET A 1 -22.62 -7.80 55.22
N ARG A 2 -21.41 -7.72 55.73
CA ARG A 2 -20.38 -6.76 55.24
C ARG A 2 -19.60 -7.27 53.99
N ASN A 3 -19.55 -8.58 53.76
CA ASN A 3 -18.78 -9.17 52.65
C ASN A 3 -19.52 -9.27 51.30
N LEU A 4 -20.83 -9.02 51.27
CA LEU A 4 -21.62 -9.11 50.01
C LEU A 4 -21.49 -7.83 49.16
N LYS A 5 -21.33 -6.66 49.81
CA LYS A 5 -21.22 -5.38 49.11
C LYS A 5 -19.91 -5.21 48.35
N HIS A 6 -18.82 -5.80 48.86
CA HIS A 6 -17.52 -5.75 48.15
C HIS A 6 -17.43 -6.69 46.94
N LYS A 7 -18.15 -7.83 46.97
CA LYS A 7 -18.13 -8.74 45.83
C LYS A 7 -18.98 -8.21 44.65
N LEU A 8 -20.05 -7.43 44.93
CA LEU A 8 -20.86 -6.82 43.88
C LEU A 8 -20.14 -5.68 43.16
N SER A 9 -19.28 -4.92 43.88
CA SER A 9 -18.54 -3.80 43.26
C SER A 9 -17.40 -4.28 42.33
N ILE A 10 -16.78 -5.43 42.62
CA ILE A 10 -15.72 -6.01 41.79
C ILE A 10 -16.34 -6.66 40.54
N LEU A 11 -17.52 -7.28 40.65
CA LEU A 11 -18.22 -7.86 39.49
C LEU A 11 -18.73 -6.78 38.53
N ALA A 12 -19.15 -5.62 39.03
CA ALA A 12 -19.59 -4.50 38.22
C ALA A 12 -18.44 -3.79 37.50
N MET A 13 -17.24 -3.74 38.12
CA MET A 13 -16.06 -3.17 37.47
C MET A 13 -15.47 -4.09 36.39
N THR A 14 -15.54 -5.41 36.56
CA THR A 14 -15.06 -6.35 35.52
C THR A 14 -15.99 -6.42 34.32
N ALA A 15 -17.29 -6.17 34.48
CA ALA A 15 -18.25 -6.14 33.38
C ALA A 15 -18.15 -4.85 32.52
N LEU A 16 -17.55 -3.78 33.05
CA LEU A 16 -17.44 -2.51 32.32
C LEU A 16 -16.24 -2.46 31.36
N PHE A 17 -15.29 -3.39 31.49
CA PHE A 17 -14.12 -3.48 30.58
C PHE A 17 -14.32 -4.49 29.42
N ALA A 18 -15.42 -5.19 29.36
CA ALA A 18 -15.62 -6.30 28.44
C ALA A 18 -16.36 -5.96 27.14
N SER A 19 -16.64 -4.68 26.84
CA SER A 19 -17.36 -4.35 25.60
C SER A 19 -17.12 -2.94 25.06
N MET A 20 -15.89 -2.47 25.02
CA MET A 20 -15.54 -1.49 24.00
C MET A 20 -15.17 -2.25 22.73
N GLN A 21 -16.13 -2.81 22.06
CA GLN A 21 -16.02 -3.05 20.63
C GLN A 21 -16.01 -1.68 19.98
N VAL A 22 -14.82 -1.17 19.67
CA VAL A 22 -14.69 -0.02 18.79
C VAL A 22 -15.16 -0.50 17.42
N SER A 23 -16.41 -0.30 17.12
CA SER A 23 -16.95 -0.47 15.78
C SER A 23 -16.34 0.63 14.93
N TYR A 24 -15.24 0.32 14.22
CA TYR A 24 -14.75 1.22 13.20
C TYR A 24 -15.78 1.30 12.09
N ALA A 25 -16.34 2.48 11.88
CA ALA A 25 -17.24 2.70 10.76
C ALA A 25 -16.45 2.49 9.45
N VAL A 26 -17.00 1.67 8.56
CA VAL A 26 -16.49 1.55 7.19
C VAL A 26 -16.58 2.92 6.53
N ILE A 27 -15.47 3.40 5.96
CA ILE A 27 -15.40 4.72 5.34
C ILE A 27 -15.34 4.55 3.81
N ASP A 28 -16.41 4.93 3.13
CA ASP A 28 -16.39 5.09 1.68
C ASP A 28 -15.77 6.45 1.34
N THR A 29 -14.66 6.41 0.63
CA THR A 29 -13.96 7.64 0.22
C THR A 29 -14.61 8.32 -0.98
N GLY A 30 -15.47 7.60 -1.70
CA GLY A 30 -16.05 8.04 -2.97
C GLY A 30 -15.09 7.96 -4.17
N LEU A 31 -13.83 7.57 -3.97
CA LEU A 31 -12.89 7.31 -5.07
C LEU A 31 -13.18 5.98 -5.74
N GLY A 32 -12.78 5.84 -7.01
CA GLY A 32 -12.89 4.58 -7.75
C GLY A 32 -14.32 4.15 -8.05
N ALA A 33 -15.30 5.04 -7.97
CA ALA A 33 -16.70 4.74 -8.25
C ALA A 33 -16.85 4.10 -9.65
N GLY A 34 -17.63 3.01 -9.72
CA GLY A 34 -17.76 2.20 -10.95
C GLY A 34 -16.65 1.15 -11.16
N ASN A 35 -15.52 1.23 -10.44
CA ASN A 35 -14.41 0.26 -10.49
C ASN A 35 -14.21 -0.48 -9.15
N GLY A 36 -15.27 -0.61 -8.34
CA GLY A 36 -15.21 -1.28 -7.03
C GLY A 36 -14.89 -0.37 -5.86
N GLY A 37 -14.65 0.93 -6.11
CA GLY A 37 -14.50 1.95 -5.07
C GLY A 37 -13.16 1.91 -4.32
N ALA A 38 -12.98 2.86 -3.42
CA ALA A 38 -11.91 2.88 -2.43
C ALA A 38 -12.56 3.00 -1.04
N VAL A 39 -12.65 1.87 -0.35
CA VAL A 39 -13.40 1.72 0.90
C VAL A 39 -12.46 1.28 2.01
N ILE A 40 -12.36 2.07 3.08
CA ILE A 40 -11.56 1.74 4.26
C ILE A 40 -12.41 0.92 5.23
N ASN A 41 -11.94 -0.26 5.62
CA ASN A 41 -12.56 -1.10 6.65
C ASN A 41 -12.27 -0.58 8.06
N ASN A 42 -11.00 -0.33 8.33
CA ASN A 42 -10.54 0.21 9.61
C ASN A 42 -9.18 0.92 9.46
N THR A 43 -8.82 1.65 10.51
CA THR A 43 -7.53 2.30 10.65
C THR A 43 -6.99 2.08 12.06
N SER A 44 -5.67 2.08 12.22
CA SER A 44 -5.02 2.03 13.53
C SER A 44 -3.78 2.92 13.57
N GLY A 45 -3.25 3.17 14.75
CA GLY A 45 -2.10 4.06 14.96
C GLY A 45 -2.51 5.54 14.95
N GLY A 46 -1.71 6.37 14.32
CA GLY A 46 -1.86 7.83 14.31
C GLY A 46 -2.81 8.37 13.24
N TYR A 47 -3.79 7.61 12.76
CA TYR A 47 -4.81 8.13 11.84
C TYR A 47 -5.67 9.18 12.53
N VAL A 48 -5.77 10.36 11.93
CA VAL A 48 -6.53 11.51 12.48
C VAL A 48 -7.90 11.63 11.83
N GLY A 49 -8.00 11.37 10.53
CA GLY A 49 -9.28 11.49 9.82
C GLY A 49 -9.14 11.67 8.32
N ILE A 50 -10.29 11.78 7.67
CA ILE A 50 -10.43 11.96 6.23
C ILE A 50 -11.11 13.29 5.92
N THR A 51 -10.69 13.94 4.83
CA THR A 51 -11.38 15.10 4.25
C THR A 51 -11.51 14.93 2.75
N GLY A 52 -12.51 15.57 2.15
CA GLY A 52 -12.76 15.51 0.72
C GLY A 52 -13.41 14.19 0.23
N ALA A 53 -13.97 13.37 1.11
CA ALA A 53 -14.72 12.19 0.69
C ALA A 53 -15.87 12.58 -0.26
N GLY A 54 -16.04 11.86 -1.35
CA GLY A 54 -17.04 12.14 -2.39
C GLY A 54 -16.70 13.27 -3.34
N THR A 55 -15.55 13.95 -3.21
CA THR A 55 -15.17 15.08 -4.09
C THR A 55 -14.22 14.68 -5.22
N GLY A 56 -13.76 13.42 -5.27
CA GLY A 56 -12.68 12.99 -6.16
C GLY A 56 -11.28 13.46 -5.72
N ASN A 57 -11.17 14.20 -4.62
CA ASN A 57 -9.90 14.63 -4.03
C ASN A 57 -9.89 14.37 -2.53
N VAL A 58 -9.38 13.23 -2.14
CA VAL A 58 -9.44 12.71 -0.77
C VAL A 58 -8.11 12.89 -0.07
N ASN A 59 -8.16 13.37 1.17
CA ASN A 59 -7.00 13.49 2.03
C ASN A 59 -7.17 12.60 3.27
N LEU A 60 -6.20 11.75 3.53
CA LEU A 60 -6.04 11.01 4.77
C LEU A 60 -4.98 11.69 5.62
N ASN A 61 -5.30 12.01 6.86
CA ASN A 61 -4.45 12.78 7.76
C ASN A 61 -3.92 11.89 8.90
N PHE A 62 -2.63 12.05 9.23
CA PHE A 62 -1.91 11.22 10.19
C PHE A 62 -1.02 12.07 11.08
N ASN A 63 -0.94 11.72 12.37
CA ASN A 63 -0.01 12.30 13.33
C ASN A 63 0.97 11.27 13.94
N GLY A 64 0.97 10.05 13.44
CA GLY A 64 1.84 8.94 13.82
C GLY A 64 1.82 7.83 12.78
N ASN A 65 2.69 6.82 12.97
CA ASN A 65 2.67 5.62 12.14
C ASN A 65 1.28 5.00 12.14
N SER A 66 0.81 4.56 10.98
CA SER A 66 -0.57 4.12 10.83
C SER A 66 -0.72 2.96 9.87
N HIS A 67 -1.68 2.10 10.15
CA HIS A 67 -2.15 1.07 9.26
C HIS A 67 -3.58 1.41 8.81
N VAL A 68 -3.77 1.56 7.50
CA VAL A 68 -5.06 1.74 6.84
C VAL A 68 -5.42 0.43 6.16
N ASN A 69 -6.47 -0.21 6.64
CA ASN A 69 -6.96 -1.47 6.08
C ASN A 69 -8.12 -1.18 5.13
N TRP A 70 -7.90 -1.41 3.86
CA TRP A 70 -8.86 -1.19 2.79
C TRP A 70 -9.65 -2.47 2.50
N ASN A 71 -10.95 -2.35 2.31
CA ASN A 71 -11.73 -3.38 1.64
C ASN A 71 -11.32 -3.45 0.16
N THR A 72 -11.38 -2.32 -0.52
CA THR A 72 -10.95 -2.11 -1.91
C THR A 72 -10.20 -0.78 -2.01
N LEU A 73 -9.25 -0.68 -2.94
CA LEU A 73 -8.51 0.56 -3.19
C LEU A 73 -8.40 0.78 -4.70
N ASN A 74 -9.28 1.61 -5.25
CA ASN A 74 -9.27 2.03 -6.63
C ASN A 74 -9.29 3.56 -6.72
N VAL A 75 -8.60 4.14 -7.71
CA VAL A 75 -8.53 5.59 -7.94
C VAL A 75 -8.72 5.82 -9.43
N ASN A 76 -9.81 6.45 -9.83
CA ASN A 76 -10.11 6.71 -11.23
C ASN A 76 -9.26 7.86 -11.80
N LYS A 77 -9.24 7.96 -13.11
CA LYS A 77 -8.64 9.09 -13.81
C LYS A 77 -9.29 10.40 -13.35
N GLY A 78 -8.45 11.38 -13.03
CA GLY A 78 -8.90 12.68 -12.50
C GLY A 78 -9.15 12.70 -10.99
N GLU A 79 -9.12 11.55 -10.32
CA GLU A 79 -9.20 11.47 -8.87
C GLU A 79 -7.82 11.52 -8.20
N SER A 80 -7.81 11.91 -6.91
CA SER A 80 -6.59 12.02 -6.11
C SER A 80 -6.78 11.47 -4.71
N LEU A 81 -5.82 10.66 -4.26
CA LEU A 81 -5.69 10.19 -2.88
C LEU A 81 -4.38 10.73 -2.28
N ASN A 82 -4.50 11.50 -1.21
CA ASN A 82 -3.38 12.19 -0.60
C ASN A 82 -3.16 11.72 0.84
N PHE A 83 -1.93 11.40 1.18
CA PHE A 83 -1.49 11.00 2.51
C PHE A 83 -0.74 12.17 3.16
N ASN A 84 -1.28 12.72 4.26
CA ASN A 84 -0.75 13.93 4.87
C ASN A 84 -0.36 13.68 6.33
N ALA A 85 0.90 13.90 6.65
CA ALA A 85 1.30 14.10 8.04
C ALA A 85 0.83 15.49 8.50
N VAL A 86 0.21 15.55 9.66
CA VAL A 86 -0.33 16.76 10.28
C VAL A 86 0.21 16.97 11.68
N GLY A 87 -0.02 18.13 12.28
CA GLY A 87 0.41 18.43 13.65
C GLY A 87 1.92 18.47 13.85
N GLY A 88 2.72 18.70 12.79
CA GLY A 88 4.19 18.71 12.87
C GLY A 88 4.82 17.31 12.86
N ALA A 89 4.05 16.25 12.65
CA ALA A 89 4.57 14.89 12.56
C ALA A 89 5.45 14.71 11.31
N SER A 90 6.51 13.92 11.44
CA SER A 90 7.46 13.67 10.36
C SER A 90 8.07 12.26 10.44
N GLY A 91 8.58 11.77 9.31
CA GLY A 91 9.18 10.44 9.22
C GLY A 91 8.18 9.29 9.40
N LEU A 92 6.89 9.55 9.16
CA LEU A 92 5.84 8.56 9.40
C LEU A 92 5.89 7.42 8.38
N THR A 93 5.63 6.21 8.85
CA THR A 93 5.35 5.04 8.02
C THR A 93 3.85 4.81 7.96
N ILE A 94 3.30 4.82 6.74
CA ILE A 94 1.88 4.54 6.49
C ILE A 94 1.76 3.25 5.68
N LEU A 95 1.22 2.21 6.31
CA LEU A 95 0.90 0.93 5.68
C LEU A 95 -0.54 0.94 5.19
N ASN A 96 -0.73 0.61 3.95
CA ASN A 96 -2.03 0.38 3.34
C ASN A 96 -2.13 -1.09 2.94
N THR A 97 -3.08 -1.84 3.50
CA THR A 97 -3.36 -3.21 3.10
C THR A 97 -4.72 -3.31 2.45
N VAL A 98 -4.84 -4.05 1.35
CA VAL A 98 -6.06 -4.20 0.58
C VAL A 98 -6.53 -5.65 0.65
N ASN A 99 -7.78 -5.87 1.08
CA ASN A 99 -8.30 -7.21 1.34
C ASN A 99 -8.93 -7.84 0.11
N ASN A 100 -9.66 -7.07 -0.70
CA ASN A 100 -10.49 -7.60 -1.77
C ASN A 100 -10.13 -7.01 -3.13
N GLY A 101 -9.96 -7.91 -4.09
CA GLY A 101 -9.74 -7.57 -5.49
C GLY A 101 -8.39 -6.91 -5.79
N MET A 102 -8.10 -6.81 -7.07
CA MET A 102 -6.94 -6.07 -7.56
C MET A 102 -7.18 -4.56 -7.40
N SER A 103 -6.16 -3.81 -7.04
CA SER A 103 -6.22 -2.34 -7.04
C SER A 103 -6.03 -1.80 -8.46
N ASN A 104 -6.94 -0.96 -8.91
CA ASN A 104 -6.87 -0.28 -10.20
C ASN A 104 -6.65 1.21 -9.97
N ILE A 105 -5.46 1.69 -10.28
CA ILE A 105 -5.03 3.06 -10.06
C ILE A 105 -4.82 3.73 -11.41
N TYR A 106 -5.74 4.61 -11.77
CA TYR A 106 -5.72 5.43 -12.99
C TYR A 106 -5.54 6.91 -12.66
N GLY A 107 -5.66 7.27 -11.40
CA GLY A 107 -5.57 8.63 -10.89
C GLY A 107 -4.24 8.93 -10.20
N ARG A 108 -4.30 9.86 -9.27
CA ARG A 108 -3.12 10.39 -8.59
C ARG A 108 -3.06 9.92 -7.14
N ILE A 109 -1.86 9.51 -6.70
CA ILE A 109 -1.55 9.28 -5.28
C ILE A 109 -0.38 10.16 -4.87
N THR A 110 -0.51 10.85 -3.72
CA THR A 110 0.55 11.72 -3.20
C THR A 110 0.80 11.50 -1.73
N SER A 111 2.02 11.85 -1.27
CA SER A 111 2.30 12.05 0.15
C SER A 111 3.06 13.36 0.38
N ASN A 112 2.82 13.99 1.54
CA ASN A 112 3.58 15.18 1.93
C ASN A 112 4.91 14.83 2.62
N ASN A 113 5.73 15.86 2.89
CA ASN A 113 7.09 15.71 3.44
C ASN A 113 7.15 15.06 4.83
N GLY A 114 6.06 14.98 5.56
CA GLY A 114 6.02 14.30 6.85
C GLY A 114 5.87 12.79 6.74
N ILE A 115 5.50 12.25 5.57
CA ILE A 115 5.44 10.82 5.32
C ILE A 115 6.84 10.35 4.87
N GLY A 116 7.53 9.63 5.74
CA GLY A 116 8.84 9.06 5.46
C GLY A 116 8.76 7.80 4.59
N GLN A 117 7.70 7.00 4.76
CA GLN A 117 7.48 5.79 3.96
C GLN A 117 5.99 5.55 3.72
N LEU A 118 5.62 5.37 2.46
CA LEU A 118 4.30 4.91 2.04
C LEU A 118 4.39 3.48 1.53
N ILE A 119 3.61 2.56 2.11
CA ILE A 119 3.57 1.15 1.72
C ILE A 119 2.16 0.83 1.25
N ILE A 120 2.02 0.19 0.09
CA ILE A 120 0.76 -0.36 -0.40
C ILE A 120 0.95 -1.86 -0.62
N SER A 121 0.20 -2.65 0.13
CA SER A 121 0.18 -4.11 0.07
C SER A 121 -1.17 -4.58 -0.46
N ASN A 122 -1.16 -5.28 -1.60
CA ASN A 122 -2.34 -5.95 -2.12
C ASN A 122 -2.00 -7.36 -2.62
N PRO A 123 -2.33 -8.40 -1.86
CA PRO A 123 -2.08 -9.79 -2.26
C PRO A 123 -2.83 -10.21 -3.53
N ASN A 124 -3.79 -9.43 -4.02
CA ASN A 124 -4.53 -9.70 -5.25
C ASN A 124 -3.94 -8.98 -6.49
N GLY A 125 -2.84 -8.23 -6.30
CA GLY A 125 -2.18 -7.49 -7.36
C GLY A 125 -2.61 -6.04 -7.49
N MET A 126 -1.91 -5.30 -8.34
CA MET A 126 -2.16 -3.88 -8.61
C MET A 126 -1.97 -3.57 -10.10
N LEU A 127 -2.79 -2.68 -10.62
CA LEU A 127 -2.65 -2.08 -11.95
C LEU A 127 -2.50 -0.58 -11.81
N PHE A 128 -1.42 -0.05 -12.37
CA PHE A 128 -1.19 1.38 -12.56
C PHE A 128 -1.22 1.66 -14.05
N ASP A 129 -2.20 2.42 -14.52
CA ASP A 129 -2.44 2.67 -15.94
C ASP A 129 -2.71 4.17 -16.15
N GLY A 130 -1.72 4.89 -16.64
CA GLY A 130 -1.72 6.35 -16.69
C GLY A 130 -1.71 7.01 -15.31
N ALA A 131 -1.31 6.28 -14.28
CA ALA A 131 -1.28 6.74 -12.89
C ALA A 131 -0.15 7.74 -12.62
N SER A 132 -0.34 8.61 -11.63
CA SER A 132 0.70 9.50 -11.15
C SER A 132 0.92 9.31 -9.65
N PHE A 133 2.15 8.97 -9.27
CA PHE A 133 2.60 8.94 -7.89
C PHE A 133 3.59 10.06 -7.63
N THR A 134 3.41 10.77 -6.50
CA THR A 134 4.39 11.73 -6.00
C THR A 134 4.50 11.56 -4.50
N THR A 135 5.62 10.98 -4.03
CA THR A 135 5.88 10.79 -2.61
C THR A 135 7.13 11.54 -2.19
N ALA A 136 7.09 12.16 -1.01
CA ALA A 136 8.25 12.88 -0.48
C ALA A 136 9.30 11.94 0.10
N GLY A 137 8.88 10.81 0.69
CA GLY A 137 9.72 9.76 1.24
C GLY A 137 9.78 8.53 0.34
N ASP A 138 9.99 7.37 0.96
CA ASP A 138 10.07 6.08 0.28
C ASP A 138 8.69 5.59 -0.17
N LEU A 139 8.66 4.84 -1.26
CA LEU A 139 7.47 4.14 -1.74
C LEU A 139 7.76 2.64 -1.88
N MET A 140 6.93 1.83 -1.24
CA MET A 140 6.94 0.39 -1.43
C MET A 140 5.59 -0.10 -1.93
N LEU A 141 5.61 -0.86 -3.01
CA LEU A 141 4.47 -1.59 -3.55
C LEU A 141 4.73 -3.08 -3.39
N THR A 142 3.78 -3.83 -2.82
CA THR A 142 3.99 -5.26 -2.60
C THR A 142 2.72 -6.09 -2.79
N THR A 143 2.89 -7.33 -3.28
CA THR A 143 1.84 -8.36 -3.27
C THR A 143 2.01 -9.35 -2.11
N LYS A 144 2.98 -9.13 -1.21
CA LYS A 144 3.04 -9.87 0.06
C LYS A 144 1.87 -9.46 0.96
N ASP A 145 1.38 -10.39 1.77
CA ASP A 145 0.30 -10.11 2.72
C ASP A 145 0.85 -9.47 3.99
N LEU A 146 0.55 -8.20 4.18
CA LEU A 146 0.91 -7.43 5.37
C LEU A 146 -0.30 -7.11 6.27
N SER A 147 -1.45 -7.77 6.06
CA SER A 147 -2.69 -7.48 6.79
C SER A 147 -2.58 -7.72 8.30
N GLY A 148 -1.69 -8.62 8.73
CA GLY A 148 -1.42 -8.91 10.14
C GLY A 148 -0.44 -7.95 10.83
N VAL A 149 0.13 -6.98 10.12
CA VAL A 149 1.09 -6.03 10.70
C VAL A 149 0.35 -4.98 11.51
N ARG A 150 0.80 -4.72 12.73
CA ARG A 150 0.21 -3.70 13.61
C ARG A 150 0.91 -2.36 13.42
N ALA A 151 0.20 -1.26 13.70
CA ALA A 151 0.75 0.09 13.54
C ALA A 151 1.99 0.35 14.41
N GLU A 152 2.05 -0.23 15.62
CA GLU A 152 3.18 -0.12 16.52
C GLU A 152 4.45 -0.84 16.03
N ASP A 153 4.31 -1.82 15.14
CA ASP A 153 5.43 -2.61 14.61
C ASP A 153 6.03 -1.98 13.33
N LEU A 154 5.39 -0.93 12.77
CA LEU A 154 5.78 -0.33 11.49
C LEU A 154 7.18 0.27 11.48
N SER A 155 7.69 0.73 12.62
CA SER A 155 9.06 1.27 12.72
C SER A 155 10.14 0.20 12.47
N ASN A 156 9.81 -1.08 12.64
CA ASN A 156 10.70 -2.23 12.48
C ASN A 156 10.17 -3.23 11.44
N LEU A 157 9.33 -2.77 10.52
CA LEU A 157 8.70 -3.65 9.53
C LEU A 157 9.74 -4.31 8.62
N ASP A 158 9.82 -5.64 8.71
CA ASP A 158 10.61 -6.45 7.78
C ASP A 158 9.69 -7.16 6.77
N VAL A 159 9.54 -6.56 5.59
CA VAL A 159 8.75 -7.11 4.49
C VAL A 159 9.38 -8.39 3.92
N LYS A 160 10.68 -8.64 4.16
CA LYS A 160 11.33 -9.87 3.66
C LYS A 160 10.70 -11.13 4.25
N ASN A 161 10.32 -11.07 5.53
CA ASN A 161 9.74 -12.21 6.25
C ASN A 161 8.23 -12.39 5.99
N ALA A 162 7.57 -11.40 5.40
CA ALA A 162 6.17 -11.56 4.99
C ALA A 162 6.05 -12.54 3.83
N GLN A 163 4.95 -13.28 3.77
CA GLN A 163 4.71 -14.29 2.76
C GLN A 163 3.82 -13.77 1.62
N PHE A 164 4.00 -14.33 0.43
CA PHE A 164 2.99 -14.21 -0.62
C PHE A 164 1.81 -15.11 -0.24
N LYS A 165 0.60 -14.54 -0.16
CA LYS A 165 -0.61 -15.32 0.11
C LYS A 165 -0.85 -16.35 -0.98
N ASN A 166 -0.75 -15.92 -2.22
CA ASN A 166 -0.80 -16.75 -3.42
C ASN A 166 0.15 -16.17 -4.48
N LEU A 167 0.74 -17.03 -5.30
CA LEU A 167 1.50 -16.57 -6.49
C LEU A 167 0.59 -16.42 -7.71
N TYR A 168 -0.50 -17.17 -7.77
CA TYR A 168 -1.43 -17.19 -8.89
C TYR A 168 -2.86 -16.92 -8.40
N ASP A 169 -3.64 -16.27 -9.23
CA ASP A 169 -5.08 -16.06 -9.00
C ASP A 169 -5.88 -17.37 -9.26
N ALA A 170 -7.19 -17.31 -9.04
CA ALA A 170 -8.08 -18.45 -9.24
C ALA A 170 -8.11 -18.98 -10.68
N ASN A 171 -7.66 -18.20 -11.65
CA ASN A 171 -7.58 -18.55 -13.07
C ASN A 171 -6.19 -19.05 -13.46
N GLY A 172 -5.27 -19.22 -12.51
CA GLY A 172 -3.89 -19.64 -12.75
C GLY A 172 -2.99 -18.55 -13.34
N LYS A 173 -3.43 -17.28 -13.32
CA LYS A 173 -2.64 -16.14 -13.78
C LYS A 173 -1.75 -15.62 -12.65
N LEU A 174 -0.46 -15.37 -12.95
CA LEU A 174 0.48 -14.80 -11.99
C LEU A 174 -0.03 -13.47 -11.44
N ILE A 175 -0.16 -13.39 -10.10
CA ILE A 175 -0.47 -12.15 -9.40
C ILE A 175 0.69 -11.20 -9.59
N SER A 176 0.43 -9.99 -10.06
CA SER A 176 1.50 -9.05 -10.42
C SER A 176 1.16 -7.62 -10.05
N ILE A 177 2.22 -6.82 -9.94
CA ILE A 177 2.12 -5.37 -10.05
C ILE A 177 2.37 -5.03 -11.52
N LYS A 178 1.35 -4.48 -12.16
CA LYS A 178 1.39 -4.04 -13.55
C LYS A 178 1.44 -2.51 -13.60
N ILE A 179 2.40 -1.98 -14.35
CA ILE A 179 2.59 -0.54 -14.57
C ILE A 179 2.61 -0.31 -16.09
N ASP A 180 1.74 0.56 -16.60
CA ASP A 180 1.55 0.77 -18.04
C ASP A 180 1.11 2.21 -18.38
N ASN A 181 0.98 2.50 -19.68
CA ASN A 181 0.38 3.69 -20.28
C ASN A 181 0.89 5.03 -19.69
N SER A 182 2.21 5.21 -19.68
CA SER A 182 2.84 6.46 -19.23
C SER A 182 2.58 6.79 -17.75
N SER A 183 2.40 5.77 -16.91
CA SER A 183 2.39 5.98 -15.47
C SER A 183 3.69 6.61 -15.01
N ASN A 184 3.60 7.56 -14.08
CA ASN A 184 4.73 8.35 -13.61
C ASN A 184 4.88 8.25 -12.08
N PHE A 185 6.09 7.87 -11.63
CA PHE A 185 6.44 7.75 -10.23
C PHE A 185 7.58 8.70 -9.90
N THR A 186 7.30 9.73 -9.11
CA THR A 186 8.29 10.64 -8.53
C THR A 186 8.40 10.37 -7.05
N VAL A 187 9.48 9.71 -6.63
CA VAL A 187 9.71 9.25 -5.26
C VAL A 187 10.92 9.98 -4.69
N GLY A 188 10.73 10.73 -3.61
CA GLY A 188 11.80 11.50 -2.99
C GLY A 188 12.86 10.65 -2.27
N GLY A 189 12.52 9.41 -1.93
CA GLY A 189 13.37 8.39 -1.33
C GLY A 189 13.61 7.19 -2.25
N ASP A 190 13.58 6.00 -1.66
CA ASP A 190 13.74 4.72 -2.36
C ASP A 190 12.39 4.21 -2.88
N TYR A 191 12.39 3.65 -4.08
CA TYR A 191 11.25 2.99 -4.67
C TYR A 191 11.46 1.49 -4.71
N SER A 192 10.57 0.74 -4.10
CA SER A 192 10.65 -0.73 -4.05
C SER A 192 9.37 -1.38 -4.56
N ILE A 193 9.51 -2.38 -5.42
CA ILE A 193 8.44 -3.32 -5.76
C ILE A 193 8.87 -4.71 -5.27
N VAL A 194 8.07 -5.31 -4.39
CA VAL A 194 8.24 -6.68 -3.89
C VAL A 194 6.95 -7.45 -4.21
N ALA A 195 6.94 -8.19 -5.31
CA ALA A 195 5.71 -8.79 -5.82
C ALA A 195 5.92 -10.23 -6.29
N ALA A 196 4.85 -11.03 -6.38
CA ALA A 196 4.92 -12.35 -6.99
C ALA A 196 5.39 -12.22 -8.45
N GLY A 197 4.83 -11.26 -9.19
CA GLY A 197 5.31 -10.86 -10.52
C GLY A 197 5.31 -9.35 -10.71
N ILE A 198 6.17 -8.87 -11.60
CA ILE A 198 6.24 -7.46 -12.01
C ILE A 198 6.12 -7.40 -13.52
N ASN A 199 5.20 -6.59 -14.00
CA ASN A 199 5.05 -6.29 -15.43
C ASN A 199 4.98 -4.77 -15.59
N ALA A 200 6.07 -4.15 -16.02
CA ALA A 200 6.17 -2.71 -16.16
C ALA A 200 6.63 -2.32 -17.56
N ALA A 201 5.91 -1.41 -18.18
CA ALA A 201 6.20 -0.88 -19.51
C ALA A 201 5.72 0.58 -19.61
N ASN A 202 6.30 1.33 -20.54
CA ASN A 202 5.85 2.69 -20.89
C ASN A 202 5.62 3.58 -19.66
N SER A 203 6.53 3.55 -18.70
CA SER A 203 6.44 4.30 -17.46
C SER A 203 7.72 5.08 -17.18
N ALA A 204 7.61 6.14 -16.36
CA ALA A 204 8.75 6.89 -15.88
C ALA A 204 8.85 6.74 -14.35
N ILE A 205 10.05 6.46 -13.86
CA ILE A 205 10.34 6.32 -12.43
C ILE A 205 11.54 7.20 -12.10
N THR A 206 11.35 8.11 -11.17
CA THR A 206 12.41 8.92 -10.56
C THR A 206 12.46 8.62 -9.07
N ALA A 207 13.58 8.10 -8.58
CA ALA A 207 13.80 7.75 -7.17
C ALA A 207 15.29 7.81 -6.86
N LYS A 208 15.70 7.76 -5.58
CA LYS A 208 17.10 7.60 -5.20
C LYS A 208 17.61 6.23 -5.61
N THR A 209 16.87 5.18 -5.26
CA THR A 209 17.12 3.81 -5.70
C THR A 209 15.83 3.18 -6.19
N VAL A 210 15.93 2.23 -7.13
CA VAL A 210 14.81 1.42 -7.58
C VAL A 210 15.13 -0.04 -7.32
N LYS A 211 14.32 -0.70 -6.50
CA LYS A 211 14.48 -2.11 -6.15
C LYS A 211 13.30 -2.92 -6.65
N LEU A 212 13.58 -3.90 -7.51
CA LEU A 212 12.59 -4.82 -8.08
C LEU A 212 12.86 -6.23 -7.58
N VAL A 213 11.92 -6.82 -6.86
CA VAL A 213 12.03 -8.15 -6.25
C VAL A 213 10.80 -8.96 -6.64
N THR A 214 11.03 -10.13 -7.24
CA THR A 214 9.95 -11.07 -7.60
C THR A 214 10.13 -12.41 -6.91
N ALA A 215 9.06 -13.19 -6.82
CA ALA A 215 9.07 -14.50 -6.16
C ALA A 215 10.05 -15.50 -6.82
N ASN A 216 10.31 -15.36 -8.12
CA ASN A 216 11.24 -16.22 -8.87
C ASN A 216 12.20 -15.39 -9.75
N GLY A 217 12.70 -14.29 -9.21
CA GLY A 217 13.69 -13.47 -9.90
C GLY A 217 13.22 -13.00 -11.28
N GLN A 218 14.08 -13.15 -12.28
CA GLN A 218 13.84 -12.64 -13.63
C GLN A 218 12.69 -13.35 -14.37
N ASP A 219 12.35 -14.58 -14.01
CA ASP A 219 11.30 -15.34 -14.69
C ASP A 219 9.91 -14.69 -14.51
N PHE A 220 9.72 -13.98 -13.38
CA PHE A 220 8.47 -13.27 -13.07
C PHE A 220 8.55 -11.76 -13.29
N LEU A 221 9.64 -11.29 -13.87
CA LEU A 221 9.84 -9.89 -14.20
C LEU A 221 9.64 -9.67 -15.70
N ALA A 222 8.54 -9.04 -16.08
CA ALA A 222 8.30 -8.60 -17.44
C ALA A 222 8.40 -7.07 -17.52
N LEU A 223 9.36 -6.59 -18.30
CA LEU A 223 9.52 -5.17 -18.59
C LEU A 223 9.18 -4.97 -20.08
N GLY A 224 7.92 -4.64 -20.35
CA GLY A 224 7.34 -4.61 -21.68
C GLY A 224 6.38 -5.79 -21.92
N SER A 225 6.11 -6.12 -23.19
CA SER A 225 5.05 -7.07 -23.59
C SER A 225 5.38 -8.55 -23.39
N THR A 226 6.66 -8.90 -23.22
CA THR A 226 7.14 -10.30 -23.09
C THR A 226 8.15 -10.43 -21.97
N ALA A 227 8.23 -11.60 -21.33
CA ALA A 227 9.24 -11.89 -20.32
C ALA A 227 10.66 -11.74 -20.92
N PRO A 228 11.55 -10.95 -20.32
CA PRO A 228 12.86 -10.67 -20.89
C PRO A 228 13.91 -11.73 -20.56
N THR A 229 14.89 -11.91 -21.45
CA THR A 229 16.19 -12.47 -21.10
C THR A 229 17.01 -11.46 -20.27
N LYS A 230 18.09 -11.88 -19.62
CA LYS A 230 18.92 -11.01 -18.79
C LYS A 230 19.41 -9.76 -19.52
N SER A 231 19.87 -9.88 -20.77
CA SER A 231 20.32 -8.74 -21.58
C SER A 231 19.16 -7.83 -22.00
N GLN A 232 17.98 -8.39 -22.27
CA GLN A 232 16.78 -7.64 -22.59
C GLN A 232 16.22 -6.88 -21.39
N THR A 233 16.43 -7.39 -20.15
CA THR A 233 16.03 -6.70 -18.92
C THR A 233 16.74 -5.36 -18.80
N VAL A 234 18.06 -5.32 -19.01
CA VAL A 234 18.83 -4.06 -18.94
C VAL A 234 18.36 -3.06 -19.99
N ALA A 235 18.18 -3.50 -21.25
CA ALA A 235 17.69 -2.63 -22.31
C ALA A 235 16.28 -2.08 -22.03
N ARG A 236 15.40 -2.87 -21.42
CA ARG A 236 14.04 -2.43 -21.09
C ARG A 236 13.97 -1.52 -19.87
N LEU A 237 14.84 -1.71 -18.88
CA LEU A 237 14.98 -0.78 -17.77
C LEU A 237 15.35 0.62 -18.29
N SER A 238 16.28 0.68 -19.27
CA SER A 238 16.61 1.94 -19.93
C SER A 238 15.42 2.58 -20.66
N ALA A 239 14.57 1.76 -21.30
CA ALA A 239 13.35 2.22 -21.98
C ALA A 239 12.26 2.69 -21.01
N MET A 240 12.30 2.28 -19.74
CA MET A 240 11.39 2.75 -18.69
C MET A 240 11.75 4.13 -18.14
N ASN A 241 12.83 4.73 -18.58
CA ASN A 241 13.31 6.03 -18.10
C ASN A 241 13.41 6.07 -16.56
N ILE A 242 14.16 5.13 -15.99
CA ILE A 242 14.46 5.07 -14.55
C ILE A 242 15.64 5.98 -14.28
N ASN A 243 15.46 6.93 -13.37
CA ASN A 243 16.54 7.78 -12.85
C ASN A 243 16.80 7.38 -11.39
N GLY A 244 17.92 6.72 -11.15
CA GLY A 244 18.34 6.16 -9.86
C GLY A 244 19.06 4.81 -10.02
N ASP A 245 19.61 4.31 -8.92
CA ASP A 245 20.23 2.98 -8.88
C ASP A 245 19.17 1.90 -8.95
N VAL A 246 19.43 0.83 -9.71
CA VAL A 246 18.47 -0.26 -9.93
C VAL A 246 19.01 -1.58 -9.39
N TYR A 247 18.25 -2.22 -8.53
CA TYR A 247 18.54 -3.54 -7.98
C TYR A 247 17.44 -4.54 -8.34
N ILE A 248 17.82 -5.63 -9.01
CA ILE A 248 16.92 -6.75 -9.33
C ILE A 248 17.40 -7.97 -8.55
N THR A 249 16.55 -8.48 -7.66
CA THR A 249 16.90 -9.62 -6.80
C THR A 249 15.79 -10.67 -6.79
N ASN A 250 16.16 -11.92 -6.45
CA ASN A 250 15.20 -12.96 -6.14
C ASN A 250 14.49 -12.61 -4.82
N GLY A 251 13.19 -12.69 -4.84
CA GLY A 251 12.34 -12.45 -3.67
C GLY A 251 11.99 -13.73 -2.92
N VAL A 252 12.86 -14.73 -2.99
CA VAL A 252 12.68 -15.96 -2.21
C VAL A 252 12.93 -15.60 -0.74
N GLY A 253 11.89 -15.59 0.04
CA GLY A 253 11.90 -15.50 1.48
C GLY A 253 11.34 -16.75 2.06
#